data_d619f654046253a7968860e2aa0c80d2
#
_entry.id   d619f654046253a7968860e2aa0c80d2
#
_cell.length_a   1.000
_cell.length_b   1.000
_cell.length_c   1.000
_cell.angle_alpha   90.00
_cell.angle_beta   90.00
_cell.angle_gamma   90.00
#
_symmetry.space_group_name_H-M   'P 1'
#
loop_
_entity.id
_entity.type
_entity.pdbx_description
1 polymer ?
#
loop_
_entity_poly.entity_id
_entity_poly.type
_entity_poly.pdbx_seq_one_letter_code
_entity_poly.pdbx_strand_id
1 'polypeptide(L)'
;MFIGSKSTDSILDVFRVGITELVRQSGLAEEAHLKARGCEMFAKAANLSKRVDSLRIVFGLKSGVNHAELVEASKALSFAIHLQAENGTCSLTLPPFEWRHLPQLAPVDSLVEKFAARSVRSESWSLAVTKYSDQGFNVNLMIEQMRERNASDLHLRAGTPPYIRVDNDLVAMDMPSLTAADMEEIALQLGDQAELDKLIAEREISWQFHSAGIGYLRVSGYFKMNAICLAIRLIPEEPVPFEQLNIPMVVRNIADAHRGLFLMCGITGSGKSTTLASMVDYVNSKRHAHIITIEDPIEYVYRDKKSIVSQRQVGRDTFAYANALRGSLREDPDVILVGEMRDMETIRAAVSAAETGHLVFSTLHTMTAVDTVNRVMSYFPQAERDLIRQELAYSLRGVVCQRLLKRKGGGRIPCVEILLGGKPIVRDAILEGEIDKLYSIIEVDSEMKSFDQHAVELYQQGLVTKEEAVSACSNEEGFERIISGIKSSEGRKLLK
;
A
#
# COMPACT_ATOMS: atom_id res chain seq x y z
N MET A 1 -47.24 0.65 13.37
CA MET A 1 -48.62 0.19 13.01
C MET A 1 -48.70 -1.25 13.39
N PHE A 2 -49.58 -1.58 14.38
CA PHE A 2 -49.77 -2.97 14.83
C PHE A 2 -50.61 -3.72 13.81
N ILE A 3 -50.09 -4.78 13.22
CA ILE A 3 -50.87 -5.71 12.42
C ILE A 3 -51.46 -6.74 13.40
N GLY A 4 -52.77 -6.74 13.48
CA GLY A 4 -53.54 -7.51 14.43
C GLY A 4 -53.44 -9.03 14.21
N SER A 5 -53.49 -9.76 15.31
CA SER A 5 -53.34 -11.20 15.40
C SER A 5 -54.52 -11.95 14.80
N LYS A 6 -54.26 -12.91 13.88
CA LYS A 6 -55.05 -14.12 13.73
C LYS A 6 -54.15 -15.34 13.90
N SER A 7 -54.63 -16.34 14.54
CA SER A 7 -53.95 -17.40 15.26
C SER A 7 -53.38 -18.55 14.43
N THR A 8 -52.88 -18.33 13.24
CA THR A 8 -52.27 -19.38 12.41
C THR A 8 -51.21 -18.87 11.44
N ASP A 9 -50.70 -17.66 11.64
CA ASP A 9 -49.67 -17.16 10.75
C ASP A 9 -48.35 -17.87 11.06
N SER A 10 -47.86 -18.61 10.09
CA SER A 10 -46.54 -19.25 10.18
C SER A 10 -45.48 -18.15 10.37
N ILE A 11 -44.37 -18.49 11.01
CA ILE A 11 -43.20 -17.60 11.13
C ILE A 11 -42.83 -17.06 9.75
N LEU A 12 -43.12 -17.82 8.70
CA LEU A 12 -42.95 -17.48 7.30
C LEU A 12 -43.78 -16.29 6.81
N ASP A 13 -45.07 -16.23 7.22
CA ASP A 13 -45.93 -15.12 6.81
C ASP A 13 -45.53 -13.82 7.53
N VAL A 14 -45.13 -13.93 8.79
CA VAL A 14 -44.54 -12.82 9.54
C VAL A 14 -43.22 -12.36 8.89
N PHE A 15 -42.44 -13.31 8.42
CA PHE A 15 -41.16 -13.04 7.73
C PHE A 15 -41.35 -12.36 6.38
N ARG A 16 -42.28 -12.90 5.53
CA ARG A 16 -42.63 -12.32 4.22
C ARG A 16 -43.22 -10.92 4.34
N VAL A 17 -44.22 -10.78 5.23
CA VAL A 17 -44.86 -9.48 5.47
C VAL A 17 -43.89 -8.52 6.11
N GLY A 18 -43.06 -8.97 7.05
CA GLY A 18 -42.02 -8.15 7.69
C GLY A 18 -40.98 -7.68 6.71
N ILE A 19 -40.46 -8.56 5.86
CA ILE A 19 -39.49 -8.18 4.82
C ILE A 19 -40.12 -7.23 3.80
N THR A 20 -41.34 -7.49 3.33
CA THR A 20 -42.05 -6.63 2.38
C THR A 20 -42.30 -5.24 2.97
N GLU A 21 -42.64 -5.15 4.25
CA GLU A 21 -42.89 -3.87 4.93
C GLU A 21 -41.59 -3.14 5.23
N LEU A 22 -40.52 -3.83 5.62
CA LEU A 22 -39.18 -3.30 5.75
C LEU A 22 -38.70 -2.70 4.46
N VAL A 23 -38.91 -3.42 3.38
CA VAL A 23 -38.56 -3.00 2.02
C VAL A 23 -39.32 -1.73 1.65
N ARG A 24 -40.62 -1.66 1.96
CA ARG A 24 -41.44 -0.48 1.68
C ARG A 24 -41.04 0.74 2.51
N GLN A 25 -40.64 0.54 3.78
CA GLN A 25 -40.21 1.61 4.68
C GLN A 25 -38.77 2.09 4.40
N SER A 26 -37.88 1.23 3.93
CA SER A 26 -36.48 1.57 3.62
C SER A 26 -36.34 2.48 2.39
N GLY A 27 -37.37 2.57 1.54
CA GLY A 27 -37.43 3.56 0.46
C GLY A 27 -37.46 5.02 0.94
N LEU A 28 -37.63 5.24 2.24
CA LEU A 28 -37.75 6.56 2.88
C LEU A 28 -36.69 6.83 3.95
N ALA A 29 -35.90 5.83 4.36
CA ALA A 29 -34.89 5.97 5.41
C ALA A 29 -33.68 5.05 5.13
N GLU A 30 -32.48 5.50 5.51
CA GLU A 30 -31.25 4.70 5.36
C GLU A 30 -31.24 3.41 6.19
N GLU A 31 -32.03 3.34 7.25
CA GLU A 31 -32.16 2.18 8.14
C GLU A 31 -33.63 1.93 8.48
N ALA A 32 -34.06 0.68 8.42
CA ALA A 32 -35.36 0.26 8.87
C ALA A 32 -35.26 -0.85 9.94
N HIS A 33 -36.01 -0.72 11.01
CA HIS A 33 -36.04 -1.65 12.12
C HIS A 33 -37.49 -2.17 12.34
N LEU A 34 -37.67 -3.48 12.28
CA LEU A 34 -38.93 -4.12 12.51
C LEU A 34 -38.87 -5.04 13.76
N LYS A 35 -39.77 -4.86 14.69
CA LYS A 35 -39.91 -5.69 15.87
C LYS A 35 -41.28 -6.39 15.87
N ALA A 36 -41.31 -7.71 15.76
CA ALA A 36 -42.51 -8.49 15.77
C ALA A 36 -42.31 -9.81 16.51
N ARG A 37 -43.18 -10.10 17.54
CA ARG A 37 -43.22 -11.35 18.33
C ARG A 37 -41.84 -12.02 18.59
N GLY A 38 -40.92 -11.24 19.14
CA GLY A 38 -39.60 -11.75 19.50
C GLY A 38 -38.58 -11.79 18.39
N CYS A 39 -38.83 -11.19 17.23
CA CYS A 39 -37.89 -11.02 16.11
C CYS A 39 -37.70 -9.54 15.86
N GLU A 40 -36.43 -9.11 15.85
CA GLU A 40 -36.06 -7.77 15.43
C GLU A 40 -35.37 -7.87 14.06
N MET A 41 -35.91 -7.16 13.08
CA MET A 41 -35.38 -7.13 11.73
C MET A 41 -34.81 -5.76 11.44
N PHE A 42 -33.54 -5.71 11.06
CA PHE A 42 -32.87 -4.49 10.66
C PHE A 42 -32.59 -4.54 9.16
N ALA A 43 -33.11 -3.59 8.43
CA ALA A 43 -32.81 -3.42 7.01
C ALA A 43 -32.21 -2.03 6.78
N LYS A 44 -31.12 -1.99 6.09
CA LYS A 44 -30.55 -0.76 5.53
C LYS A 44 -30.63 -0.88 4.01
N ALA A 45 -31.45 -0.08 3.34
CA ALA A 45 -31.61 -0.11 1.89
C ALA A 45 -31.84 1.28 1.32
N ALA A 46 -31.07 1.68 0.29
CA ALA A 46 -31.25 2.93 -0.43
C ALA A 46 -32.12 2.78 -1.69
N ASN A 47 -32.23 1.61 -2.30
CA ASN A 47 -33.05 1.43 -3.49
C ASN A 47 -33.52 -0.02 -3.67
N LEU A 48 -34.82 -0.21 -3.64
CA LEU A 48 -35.51 -1.50 -3.52
C LEU A 48 -35.54 -2.38 -4.75
N SER A 49 -34.98 -1.94 -5.86
CA SER A 49 -35.17 -2.62 -7.13
C SER A 49 -34.14 -3.69 -7.44
N LYS A 50 -33.03 -3.82 -6.69
CA LYS A 50 -31.91 -4.59 -7.24
C LYS A 50 -31.32 -5.72 -6.39
N ARG A 51 -30.81 -5.51 -5.17
CA ARG A 51 -30.05 -6.58 -4.48
C ARG A 51 -30.03 -6.41 -2.96
N VAL A 52 -30.16 -7.52 -2.23
CA VAL A 52 -29.92 -7.60 -0.78
C VAL A 52 -28.57 -8.25 -0.57
N ASP A 53 -27.67 -7.58 0.09
CA ASP A 53 -26.27 -8.00 0.17
C ASP A 53 -25.98 -8.91 1.35
N SER A 54 -26.64 -8.71 2.46
CA SER A 54 -26.72 -9.72 3.51
C SER A 54 -27.97 -9.53 4.33
N LEU A 55 -28.61 -10.62 4.65
CA LEU A 55 -29.71 -10.70 5.58
C LEU A 55 -29.19 -11.38 6.84
N ARG A 56 -29.04 -10.63 7.93
CA ARG A 56 -28.66 -11.19 9.22
C ARG A 56 -29.88 -11.36 10.13
N ILE A 57 -30.14 -12.58 10.52
CA ILE A 57 -31.24 -12.94 11.45
C ILE A 57 -30.57 -13.29 12.79
N VAL A 58 -30.91 -12.58 13.85
CA VAL A 58 -30.43 -12.88 15.20
C VAL A 58 -31.60 -13.37 16.04
N PHE A 59 -31.41 -14.51 16.69
CA PHE A 59 -32.41 -15.11 17.57
C PHE A 59 -31.81 -15.67 18.86
N GLY A 60 -32.54 -15.60 19.95
CA GLY A 60 -32.13 -16.19 21.23
C GLY A 60 -32.24 -17.72 21.22
N LEU A 61 -31.22 -18.42 21.70
CA LEU A 61 -31.19 -19.86 21.82
C LEU A 61 -31.81 -20.31 23.16
N LYS A 62 -32.65 -21.37 23.12
CA LYS A 62 -33.05 -22.06 24.34
C LYS A 62 -31.83 -22.71 25.01
N SER A 63 -31.84 -22.79 26.35
CA SER A 63 -30.82 -23.51 27.09
C SER A 63 -30.81 -25.00 26.66
N GLY A 64 -29.63 -25.51 26.27
CA GLY A 64 -29.45 -26.93 25.88
C GLY A 64 -29.38 -27.19 24.38
N VAL A 65 -29.45 -26.16 23.52
CA VAL A 65 -29.23 -26.34 22.08
C VAL A 65 -27.74 -26.53 21.79
N ASN A 66 -27.40 -27.60 21.11
CA ASN A 66 -26.03 -27.93 20.76
C ASN A 66 -25.62 -27.18 19.49
N HIS A 67 -24.52 -26.40 19.56
CA HIS A 67 -23.95 -25.67 18.43
C HIS A 67 -23.60 -26.58 17.24
N ALA A 68 -23.16 -27.84 17.51
CA ALA A 68 -22.82 -28.79 16.45
C ALA A 68 -24.02 -29.22 15.61
N GLU A 69 -25.21 -29.33 16.22
CA GLU A 69 -26.47 -29.66 15.50
C GLU A 69 -26.92 -28.51 14.59
N LEU A 70 -26.65 -27.26 15.00
CA LEU A 70 -26.94 -26.08 14.21
C LEU A 70 -26.02 -26.00 12.96
N VAL A 71 -24.74 -26.26 13.15
CA VAL A 71 -23.76 -26.30 12.07
C VAL A 71 -24.06 -27.44 11.09
N GLU A 72 -24.44 -28.63 11.56
CA GLU A 72 -24.74 -29.78 10.71
C GLU A 72 -26.05 -29.54 9.89
N ALA A 73 -27.05 -28.91 10.50
CA ALA A 73 -28.27 -28.53 9.78
C ALA A 73 -28.01 -27.43 8.72
N SER A 74 -27.05 -26.54 8.93
CA SER A 74 -26.68 -25.51 7.95
C SER A 74 -25.97 -26.07 6.71
N LYS A 75 -25.27 -27.20 6.84
CA LYS A 75 -24.63 -27.89 5.71
C LYS A 75 -25.60 -28.47 4.69
N ALA A 76 -26.86 -28.72 5.09
CA ALA A 76 -27.91 -29.22 4.21
C ALA A 76 -28.48 -28.15 3.26
N LEU A 77 -28.03 -26.92 3.36
CA LEU A 77 -28.46 -25.81 2.51
C LEU A 77 -27.50 -25.69 1.29
N SER A 78 -28.14 -25.51 0.13
CA SER A 78 -27.41 -25.39 -1.15
C SER A 78 -26.63 -24.08 -1.33
N PHE A 79 -26.58 -23.21 -0.32
CA PHE A 79 -25.85 -21.95 -0.34
C PHE A 79 -25.16 -21.72 1.04
N ALA A 80 -24.04 -21.01 1.02
CA ALA A 80 -23.26 -20.75 2.21
C ALA A 80 -24.03 -19.85 3.19
N ILE A 81 -24.31 -20.36 4.39
CA ILE A 81 -24.88 -19.59 5.50
C ILE A 81 -23.81 -19.46 6.56
N HIS A 82 -23.52 -18.25 6.96
CA HIS A 82 -22.63 -18.02 8.10
C HIS A 82 -23.46 -18.06 9.38
N LEU A 83 -23.13 -19.02 10.25
CA LEU A 83 -23.81 -19.23 11.53
C LEU A 83 -22.86 -18.88 12.66
N GLN A 84 -23.19 -17.88 13.45
CA GLN A 84 -22.38 -17.44 14.58
C GLN A 84 -23.24 -17.47 15.85
N ALA A 85 -22.78 -18.18 16.87
CA ALA A 85 -23.46 -18.24 18.16
C ALA A 85 -22.57 -17.67 19.26
N GLU A 86 -23.05 -16.61 19.92
CA GLU A 86 -22.38 -15.99 21.07
C GLU A 86 -23.39 -15.61 22.14
N ASN A 87 -23.03 -15.82 23.41
CA ASN A 87 -23.79 -15.35 24.57
C ASN A 87 -25.30 -15.72 24.60
N GLY A 88 -25.64 -16.91 24.10
CA GLY A 88 -27.05 -17.36 24.09
C GLY A 88 -27.85 -16.80 22.92
N THR A 89 -27.22 -16.14 21.95
CA THR A 89 -27.84 -15.71 20.70
C THR A 89 -27.21 -16.45 19.52
N CYS A 90 -27.97 -16.68 18.46
CA CYS A 90 -27.51 -17.21 17.20
C CYS A 90 -27.79 -16.20 16.10
N SER A 91 -26.80 -15.93 15.25
CA SER A 91 -26.97 -15.10 14.06
C SER A 91 -26.83 -15.95 12.81
N LEU A 92 -27.78 -15.84 11.91
CA LEU A 92 -27.81 -16.46 10.60
C LEU A 92 -27.59 -15.36 9.55
N THR A 93 -26.52 -15.44 8.79
CA THR A 93 -26.25 -14.49 7.70
C THR A 93 -26.47 -15.20 6.36
N LEU A 94 -27.31 -14.64 5.52
CA LEU A 94 -27.57 -15.12 4.16
C LEU A 94 -26.64 -14.43 3.17
N PRO A 95 -26.20 -15.15 2.11
CA PRO A 95 -25.43 -14.53 1.05
C PRO A 95 -26.25 -13.49 0.28
N PRO A 96 -25.62 -12.62 -0.51
CA PRO A 96 -26.29 -11.64 -1.34
C PRO A 96 -27.31 -12.27 -2.28
N PHE A 97 -28.48 -11.67 -2.41
CA PHE A 97 -29.51 -12.12 -3.33
C PHE A 97 -30.31 -10.95 -3.92
N GLU A 98 -30.89 -11.16 -5.09
CA GLU A 98 -31.87 -10.21 -5.64
C GLU A 98 -33.28 -10.53 -5.11
N TRP A 99 -34.06 -9.49 -4.83
CA TRP A 99 -35.43 -9.66 -4.33
C TRP A 99 -36.32 -10.58 -5.19
N ARG A 100 -36.12 -10.57 -6.50
CA ARG A 100 -36.88 -11.46 -7.43
C ARG A 100 -36.58 -12.94 -7.20
N HIS A 101 -35.50 -13.29 -6.51
CA HIS A 101 -35.12 -14.66 -6.17
C HIS A 101 -35.59 -15.09 -4.76
N LEU A 102 -36.30 -14.21 -4.04
CA LEU A 102 -36.85 -14.54 -2.71
C LEU A 102 -37.63 -15.86 -2.67
N PRO A 103 -38.49 -16.22 -3.70
CA PRO A 103 -39.18 -17.50 -3.74
C PRO A 103 -38.22 -18.72 -3.81
N GLN A 104 -37.02 -18.56 -4.30
CA GLN A 104 -36.01 -19.63 -4.39
C GLN A 104 -35.32 -19.90 -3.06
N LEU A 105 -35.51 -19.01 -2.07
CA LEU A 105 -35.03 -19.18 -0.70
C LEU A 105 -36.01 -20.01 0.18
N ALA A 106 -37.02 -20.65 -0.41
CA ALA A 106 -37.94 -21.53 0.28
C ALA A 106 -37.29 -22.60 1.19
N PRO A 107 -36.11 -23.18 0.86
CA PRO A 107 -35.40 -24.06 1.79
C PRO A 107 -34.93 -23.36 3.08
N VAL A 108 -34.64 -22.05 3.05
CA VAL A 108 -34.33 -21.26 4.25
C VAL A 108 -35.52 -21.14 5.16
N ASP A 109 -36.71 -20.94 4.57
CA ASP A 109 -37.98 -20.89 5.28
C ASP A 109 -38.18 -22.17 6.13
N SER A 110 -37.99 -23.34 5.53
CA SER A 110 -38.11 -24.62 6.21
C SER A 110 -37.08 -24.84 7.31
N LEU A 111 -35.88 -24.27 7.14
CA LEU A 111 -34.83 -24.31 8.13
C LEU A 111 -35.15 -23.40 9.31
N VAL A 112 -35.55 -22.16 9.05
CA VAL A 112 -35.98 -21.21 10.09
C VAL A 112 -37.14 -21.77 10.88
N GLU A 113 -38.12 -22.44 10.24
CA GLU A 113 -39.24 -23.12 10.94
C GLU A 113 -38.77 -24.27 11.82
N LYS A 114 -37.85 -25.12 11.32
CA LYS A 114 -37.27 -26.23 12.12
C LYS A 114 -36.46 -25.70 13.30
N PHE A 115 -35.74 -24.61 13.11
CA PHE A 115 -34.99 -23.95 14.19
C PHE A 115 -35.95 -23.28 15.19
N ALA A 116 -36.93 -22.52 14.73
CA ALA A 116 -37.88 -21.85 15.57
C ALA A 116 -38.68 -22.85 16.44
N ALA A 117 -39.12 -23.97 15.89
CA ALA A 117 -39.84 -24.99 16.61
C ALA A 117 -39.04 -25.66 17.73
N ARG A 118 -37.71 -25.82 17.55
CA ARG A 118 -36.85 -26.51 18.53
C ARG A 118 -36.12 -25.59 19.51
N SER A 119 -35.82 -24.34 19.14
CA SER A 119 -34.74 -23.58 19.76
C SER A 119 -35.13 -22.25 20.37
N VAL A 120 -36.30 -21.68 20.12
CA VAL A 120 -36.62 -20.29 20.43
C VAL A 120 -37.37 -20.13 21.74
N ARG A 121 -36.87 -19.30 22.66
CA ARG A 121 -37.67 -18.62 23.65
C ARG A 121 -38.48 -17.54 22.95
N SER A 122 -39.76 -17.44 23.25
CA SER A 122 -40.76 -16.63 22.58
C SER A 122 -40.57 -15.10 22.64
N GLU A 123 -39.36 -14.58 22.93
CA GLU A 123 -39.29 -13.19 23.36
C GLU A 123 -38.33 -12.28 22.55
N SER A 124 -37.38 -12.76 21.72
CA SER A 124 -36.55 -11.82 20.95
C SER A 124 -35.90 -12.39 19.71
N TRP A 125 -36.24 -11.84 18.57
CA TRP A 125 -35.57 -12.02 17.30
C TRP A 125 -35.02 -10.68 16.84
N SER A 126 -33.82 -10.65 16.27
CA SER A 126 -33.38 -9.49 15.51
C SER A 126 -32.87 -9.92 14.13
N LEU A 127 -33.37 -9.29 13.10
CA LEU A 127 -32.89 -9.44 11.74
C LEU A 127 -32.13 -8.18 11.37
N ALA A 128 -30.84 -8.30 11.20
CA ALA A 128 -30.00 -7.23 10.64
C ALA A 128 -29.77 -7.52 9.16
N VAL A 129 -30.33 -6.71 8.28
CA VAL A 129 -29.95 -6.68 6.88
C VAL A 129 -28.78 -5.74 6.77
N THR A 130 -27.59 -6.29 6.68
CA THR A 130 -26.41 -5.51 6.37
C THR A 130 -26.36 -5.32 4.87
N LYS A 131 -26.45 -4.10 4.44
CA LYS A 131 -26.39 -3.70 3.06
C LYS A 131 -24.94 -3.69 2.58
N TYR A 132 -24.68 -4.32 1.47
CA TYR A 132 -23.73 -3.82 0.50
C TYR A 132 -24.48 -2.81 -0.39
N SER A 133 -23.87 -1.74 -0.87
CA SER A 133 -24.54 -0.65 -1.58
C SER A 133 -25.37 -1.12 -2.77
N ASP A 134 -26.31 -0.31 -3.22
CA ASP A 134 -27.08 -0.53 -4.45
C ASP A 134 -26.23 -0.76 -5.71
N GLN A 135 -24.95 -0.64 -5.59
CA GLN A 135 -23.95 -0.68 -6.62
C GLN A 135 -23.06 -1.93 -6.56
N GLY A 136 -23.53 -3.10 -6.10
CA GLY A 136 -22.71 -4.31 -6.08
C GLY A 136 -21.80 -4.44 -4.87
N PHE A 137 -20.56 -4.88 -5.05
CA PHE A 137 -19.62 -5.09 -3.96
C PHE A 137 -19.16 -3.77 -3.34
N ASN A 138 -19.21 -3.65 -2.00
CA ASN A 138 -18.66 -2.50 -1.29
C ASN A 138 -17.14 -2.67 -1.16
N VAL A 139 -16.41 -1.98 -2.00
CA VAL A 139 -14.94 -2.03 -2.02
C VAL A 139 -14.32 -1.51 -0.72
N ASN A 140 -14.95 -0.56 -0.04
CA ASN A 140 -14.45 -0.05 1.24
C ASN A 140 -14.41 -1.13 2.32
N LEU A 141 -15.42 -2.01 2.37
CA LEU A 141 -15.42 -3.14 3.30
C LEU A 141 -14.27 -4.12 3.02
N MET A 142 -13.97 -4.37 1.74
CA MET A 142 -12.83 -5.22 1.36
C MET A 142 -11.51 -4.59 1.79
N ILE A 143 -11.38 -3.27 1.65
CA ILE A 143 -10.19 -2.52 2.04
C ILE A 143 -10.05 -2.47 3.57
N GLU A 144 -11.15 -2.32 4.32
CA GLU A 144 -11.14 -2.42 5.78
C GLU A 144 -10.63 -3.79 6.26
N GLN A 145 -11.15 -4.87 5.67
CA GLN A 145 -10.67 -6.23 5.99
C GLN A 145 -9.21 -6.44 5.59
N MET A 146 -8.77 -5.87 4.46
CA MET A 146 -7.36 -5.85 4.08
C MET A 146 -6.50 -5.18 5.16
N ARG A 147 -6.94 -4.03 5.69
CA ARG A 147 -6.23 -3.29 6.75
C ARG A 147 -6.21 -4.05 8.07
N GLU A 148 -7.34 -4.61 8.49
CA GLU A 148 -7.45 -5.40 9.72
C GLU A 148 -6.50 -6.61 9.74
N ARG A 149 -6.30 -7.22 8.56
CA ARG A 149 -5.39 -8.37 8.39
C ARG A 149 -3.95 -7.99 8.06
N ASN A 150 -3.60 -6.70 8.09
CA ASN A 150 -2.29 -6.17 7.69
C ASN A 150 -1.86 -6.67 6.29
N ALA A 151 -2.82 -6.85 5.38
CA ALA A 151 -2.53 -7.27 4.03
C ALA A 151 -1.92 -6.13 3.21
N SER A 152 -0.96 -6.44 2.34
CA SER A 152 -0.28 -5.45 1.50
C SER A 152 -1.07 -5.07 0.26
N ASP A 153 -1.78 -6.03 -0.33
CA ASP A 153 -2.48 -5.85 -1.60
C ASP A 153 -3.84 -6.58 -1.57
N LEU A 154 -4.82 -6.00 -2.27
CA LEU A 154 -6.11 -6.60 -2.58
C LEU A 154 -6.19 -6.83 -4.09
N HIS A 155 -6.49 -8.06 -4.50
CA HIS A 155 -6.61 -8.46 -5.89
C HIS A 155 -8.06 -8.84 -6.21
N LEU A 156 -8.65 -8.14 -7.18
CA LEU A 156 -10.02 -8.33 -7.64
C LEU A 156 -10.02 -8.75 -9.11
N ARG A 157 -10.78 -9.80 -9.43
CA ARG A 157 -10.95 -10.30 -10.80
C ARG A 157 -12.24 -11.09 -10.95
N ALA A 158 -12.84 -11.01 -12.11
CA ALA A 158 -14.03 -11.79 -12.42
C ALA A 158 -13.80 -13.31 -12.33
N GLY A 159 -14.82 -14.03 -11.87
CA GLY A 159 -14.83 -15.48 -11.71
C GLY A 159 -14.17 -16.03 -10.45
N THR A 160 -13.71 -15.18 -9.55
CA THR A 160 -13.08 -15.60 -8.29
C THR A 160 -13.49 -14.68 -7.14
N PRO A 161 -13.45 -15.14 -5.87
CA PRO A 161 -13.57 -14.25 -4.74
C PRO A 161 -12.41 -13.22 -4.72
N PRO A 162 -12.55 -12.11 -3.99
CA PRO A 162 -11.43 -11.21 -3.70
C PRO A 162 -10.28 -11.94 -3.00
N TYR A 163 -9.03 -11.57 -3.33
CA TYR A 163 -7.83 -12.10 -2.67
C TYR A 163 -7.05 -10.98 -2.01
N ILE A 164 -6.55 -11.23 -0.82
CA ILE A 164 -5.60 -10.33 -0.14
C ILE A 164 -4.24 -11.00 -0.01
N ARG A 165 -3.18 -10.20 -0.01
CA ARG A 165 -1.81 -10.67 0.22
C ARG A 165 -1.40 -10.40 1.66
N VAL A 166 -1.23 -11.48 2.44
CA VAL A 166 -0.80 -11.44 3.84
C VAL A 166 0.53 -12.20 3.94
N ASP A 167 1.57 -11.59 4.47
CA ASP A 167 2.91 -12.18 4.65
C ASP A 167 3.47 -12.88 3.38
N ASN A 168 3.24 -12.27 2.21
CA ASN A 168 3.54 -12.74 0.85
C ASN A 168 2.61 -13.84 0.29
N ASP A 169 1.72 -14.42 1.08
CA ASP A 169 0.76 -15.43 0.63
C ASP A 169 -0.54 -14.78 0.14
N LEU A 170 -1.12 -15.34 -0.93
CA LEU A 170 -2.44 -14.95 -1.42
C LEU A 170 -3.52 -15.75 -0.72
N VAL A 171 -4.38 -15.06 0.03
CA VAL A 171 -5.48 -15.64 0.80
C VAL A 171 -6.81 -15.16 0.22
N ALA A 172 -7.70 -16.10 -0.09
CA ALA A 172 -9.05 -15.75 -0.52
C ALA A 172 -9.83 -15.13 0.64
N MET A 173 -10.59 -14.07 0.35
CA MET A 173 -11.56 -13.53 1.32
C MET A 173 -12.80 -14.42 1.33
N ASP A 174 -13.47 -14.49 2.47
CA ASP A 174 -14.75 -15.18 2.62
C ASP A 174 -15.89 -14.33 2.01
N MET A 175 -15.85 -14.25 0.69
CA MET A 175 -16.78 -13.45 -0.14
C MET A 175 -17.12 -14.19 -1.42
N PRO A 176 -18.28 -13.92 -2.04
CA PRO A 176 -18.65 -14.52 -3.32
C PRO A 176 -17.66 -14.18 -4.44
N SER A 177 -17.66 -15.01 -5.48
CA SER A 177 -16.92 -14.71 -6.70
C SER A 177 -17.48 -13.49 -7.42
N LEU A 178 -16.59 -12.60 -7.84
CA LEU A 178 -16.92 -11.38 -8.58
C LEU A 178 -17.36 -11.71 -10.01
N THR A 179 -18.32 -10.98 -10.54
CA THR A 179 -18.71 -11.03 -11.96
C THR A 179 -17.97 -9.94 -12.74
N ALA A 180 -18.04 -9.98 -14.08
CA ALA A 180 -17.50 -8.91 -14.91
C ALA A 180 -18.22 -7.56 -14.64
N ALA A 181 -19.52 -7.58 -14.40
CA ALA A 181 -20.30 -6.39 -14.05
C ALA A 181 -19.89 -5.81 -12.69
N ASP A 182 -19.63 -6.67 -11.68
CA ASP A 182 -19.12 -6.24 -10.38
C ASP A 182 -17.75 -5.52 -10.55
N MET A 183 -16.90 -6.00 -11.45
CA MET A 183 -15.59 -5.38 -11.69
C MET A 183 -15.67 -3.99 -12.31
N GLU A 184 -16.58 -3.76 -13.24
CA GLU A 184 -16.84 -2.42 -13.81
C GLU A 184 -17.35 -1.46 -12.73
N GLU A 185 -18.27 -1.93 -11.91
CA GLU A 185 -18.86 -1.17 -10.83
C GLU A 185 -17.84 -0.81 -9.73
N ILE A 186 -16.98 -1.77 -9.33
CA ILE A 186 -15.89 -1.54 -8.39
C ILE A 186 -14.88 -0.54 -8.97
N ALA A 187 -14.59 -0.62 -10.26
CA ALA A 187 -13.70 0.35 -10.90
C ALA A 187 -14.25 1.78 -10.81
N LEU A 188 -15.57 1.96 -10.98
CA LEU A 188 -16.25 3.26 -10.79
C LEU A 188 -16.29 3.71 -9.32
N GLN A 189 -16.32 2.78 -8.34
CA GLN A 189 -16.26 3.13 -6.93
C GLN A 189 -14.85 3.61 -6.49
N LEU A 190 -13.80 3.12 -7.18
CA LEU A 190 -12.39 3.42 -6.91
C LEU A 190 -11.83 4.54 -7.79
N GLY A 191 -12.61 5.04 -8.71
CA GLY A 191 -12.25 6.09 -9.63
C GLY A 191 -13.48 6.87 -10.05
N ASP A 192 -13.41 7.46 -11.22
CA ASP A 192 -14.54 8.10 -11.89
C ASP A 192 -14.74 7.53 -13.31
N GLN A 193 -15.68 8.10 -14.06
CA GLN A 193 -15.93 7.67 -15.43
C GLN A 193 -14.72 7.91 -16.35
N ALA A 194 -13.92 8.94 -16.09
CA ALA A 194 -12.76 9.26 -16.91
C ALA A 194 -11.64 8.22 -16.73
N GLU A 195 -11.38 7.76 -15.48
CA GLU A 195 -10.46 6.65 -15.22
C GLU A 195 -10.96 5.35 -15.88
N LEU A 196 -12.25 5.05 -15.80
CA LEU A 196 -12.81 3.85 -16.42
C LEU A 196 -12.68 3.91 -17.95
N ASP A 197 -13.02 5.03 -18.57
CA ASP A 197 -12.91 5.23 -20.03
C ASP A 197 -11.45 5.09 -20.49
N LYS A 198 -10.51 5.65 -19.71
CA LYS A 198 -9.08 5.54 -19.94
C LYS A 198 -8.61 4.07 -19.80
N LEU A 199 -9.07 3.36 -18.77
CA LEU A 199 -8.77 1.93 -18.59
C LEU A 199 -9.27 1.10 -19.78
N ILE A 200 -10.46 1.39 -20.27
CA ILE A 200 -11.02 0.71 -21.46
C ILE A 200 -10.19 1.00 -22.71
N ALA A 201 -9.75 2.24 -22.89
CA ALA A 201 -8.98 2.66 -24.07
C ALA A 201 -7.52 2.14 -24.05
N GLU A 202 -6.83 2.28 -22.94
CA GLU A 202 -5.40 1.97 -22.80
C GLU A 202 -5.13 0.51 -22.36
N ARG A 203 -6.16 -0.21 -21.87
CA ARG A 203 -6.13 -1.59 -21.38
C ARG A 203 -5.39 -1.81 -20.06
N GLU A 204 -4.57 -0.87 -19.63
CA GLU A 204 -3.91 -0.85 -18.33
C GLU A 204 -3.64 0.59 -17.91
N ILE A 205 -4.00 0.93 -16.67
CA ILE A 205 -3.72 2.23 -16.06
C ILE A 205 -3.49 2.06 -14.55
N SER A 206 -2.82 3.04 -13.95
CA SER A 206 -2.76 3.16 -12.50
C SER A 206 -3.22 4.54 -12.07
N TRP A 207 -4.01 4.58 -10.97
CA TRP A 207 -4.47 5.84 -10.39
C TRP A 207 -4.47 5.76 -8.87
N GLN A 208 -4.64 6.92 -8.24
CA GLN A 208 -4.82 7.01 -6.79
C GLN A 208 -6.29 7.27 -6.47
N PHE A 209 -6.73 6.68 -5.37
CA PHE A 209 -8.04 6.88 -4.80
C PHE A 209 -7.92 7.19 -3.31
N HIS A 210 -8.66 8.18 -2.83
CA HIS A 210 -8.73 8.49 -1.41
C HIS A 210 -10.08 8.03 -0.84
N SER A 211 -10.05 7.09 0.10
CA SER A 211 -11.22 6.63 0.83
C SER A 211 -11.26 7.26 2.22
N ALA A 212 -12.37 7.97 2.52
CA ALA A 212 -12.56 8.59 3.82
C ALA A 212 -12.51 7.54 4.96
N GLY A 213 -11.66 7.76 5.95
CA GLY A 213 -11.44 6.86 7.09
C GLY A 213 -10.49 5.67 6.82
N ILE A 214 -10.08 5.46 5.58
CA ILE A 214 -9.13 4.40 5.19
C ILE A 214 -7.78 4.98 4.78
N GLY A 215 -7.78 6.09 4.02
CA GLY A 215 -6.59 6.73 3.51
C GLY A 215 -6.45 6.62 2.00
N TYR A 216 -5.22 6.79 1.52
CA TYR A 216 -4.91 6.76 0.09
C TYR A 216 -4.62 5.33 -0.39
N LEU A 217 -5.12 5.03 -1.58
CA LEU A 217 -4.98 3.75 -2.27
C LEU A 217 -4.34 3.96 -3.63
N ARG A 218 -3.45 3.07 -4.01
CA ARG A 218 -2.99 2.92 -5.39
C ARG A 218 -3.79 1.81 -6.04
N VAL A 219 -4.48 2.12 -7.11
CA VAL A 219 -5.27 1.18 -7.89
C VAL A 219 -4.58 0.97 -9.24
N SER A 220 -4.31 -0.29 -9.59
CA SER A 220 -3.82 -0.68 -10.90
C SER A 220 -4.90 -1.52 -11.58
N GLY A 221 -5.50 -0.98 -12.64
CA GLY A 221 -6.50 -1.63 -13.47
C GLY A 221 -5.85 -2.20 -14.73
N TYR A 222 -6.23 -3.43 -15.09
CA TYR A 222 -5.78 -4.09 -16.32
C TYR A 222 -6.82 -5.08 -16.82
N PHE A 223 -6.69 -5.52 -18.07
CA PHE A 223 -7.60 -6.48 -18.67
C PHE A 223 -7.03 -7.91 -18.69
N LYS A 224 -7.87 -8.88 -18.32
CA LYS A 224 -7.62 -10.30 -18.49
C LYS A 224 -8.84 -10.96 -19.16
N MET A 225 -8.66 -11.60 -20.31
CA MET A 225 -9.74 -12.25 -21.06
C MET A 225 -10.98 -11.34 -21.24
N ASN A 226 -10.76 -10.08 -21.62
CA ASN A 226 -11.77 -9.02 -21.78
C ASN A 226 -12.52 -8.60 -20.50
N ALA A 227 -12.12 -9.04 -19.33
CA ALA A 227 -12.66 -8.58 -18.06
C ALA A 227 -11.65 -7.70 -17.32
N ILE A 228 -12.15 -6.68 -16.62
CA ILE A 228 -11.33 -5.81 -15.76
C ILE A 228 -10.81 -6.62 -14.58
N CYS A 229 -9.54 -6.40 -14.26
CA CYS A 229 -8.89 -6.84 -13.04
C CYS A 229 -8.33 -5.62 -12.31
N LEU A 230 -8.37 -5.61 -10.98
CA LEU A 230 -7.84 -4.54 -10.14
C LEU A 230 -6.86 -5.11 -9.12
N ALA A 231 -5.71 -4.45 -8.98
CA ALA A 231 -4.79 -4.65 -7.88
C ALA A 231 -4.74 -3.34 -7.07
N ILE A 232 -5.08 -3.42 -5.80
CA ILE A 232 -5.23 -2.26 -4.92
C ILE A 232 -4.21 -2.38 -3.80
N ARG A 233 -3.44 -1.32 -3.58
CA ARG A 233 -2.45 -1.22 -2.51
C ARG A 233 -2.77 -0.05 -1.60
N LEU A 234 -2.72 -0.26 -0.30
CA LEU A 234 -2.83 0.80 0.68
C LEU A 234 -1.53 1.62 0.71
N ILE A 235 -1.65 2.93 0.54
CA ILE A 235 -0.52 3.85 0.65
C ILE A 235 -0.39 4.25 2.13
N PRO A 236 0.77 4.06 2.75
CA PRO A 236 0.99 4.48 4.13
C PRO A 236 0.74 5.98 4.31
N GLU A 237 -0.02 6.36 5.32
CA GLU A 237 -0.30 7.77 5.64
C GLU A 237 0.87 8.49 6.29
N GLU A 238 1.80 7.75 6.88
CA GLU A 238 2.98 8.33 7.53
C GLU A 238 4.22 7.52 7.16
N PRO A 239 5.30 8.20 6.77
CA PRO A 239 6.59 7.54 6.59
C PRO A 239 7.11 6.94 7.91
N VAL A 240 7.86 5.85 7.79
CA VAL A 240 8.54 5.27 8.96
C VAL A 240 9.58 6.28 9.47
N PRO A 241 9.61 6.58 10.79
CA PRO A 241 10.65 7.46 11.36
C PRO A 241 12.06 6.96 11.01
N PHE A 242 12.95 7.89 10.64
CA PHE A 242 14.30 7.54 10.15
C PHE A 242 15.07 6.65 11.14
N GLU A 243 14.90 6.89 12.42
CA GLU A 243 15.55 6.16 13.51
C GLU A 243 15.16 4.67 13.57
N GLN A 244 14.02 4.31 12.99
CA GLN A 244 13.52 2.93 12.95
C GLN A 244 14.02 2.15 11.73
N LEU A 245 14.61 2.82 10.74
CA LEU A 245 15.06 2.20 9.50
C LEU A 245 16.32 1.35 9.64
N ASN A 246 17.07 1.49 10.75
CA ASN A 246 18.39 0.86 10.94
C ASN A 246 19.41 1.25 9.85
N ILE A 247 19.34 2.48 9.36
CA ILE A 247 20.27 3.07 8.41
C ILE A 247 21.24 3.97 9.19
N PRO A 248 22.56 3.99 8.85
CA PRO A 248 23.52 4.86 9.50
C PRO A 248 23.09 6.33 9.53
N MET A 249 23.23 6.98 10.68
CA MET A 249 22.73 8.35 10.92
C MET A 249 23.36 9.40 9.99
N VAL A 250 24.52 9.13 9.43
CA VAL A 250 25.16 10.02 8.44
C VAL A 250 24.25 10.26 7.22
N VAL A 251 23.43 9.28 6.84
CA VAL A 251 22.45 9.43 5.74
C VAL A 251 21.38 10.47 6.10
N ARG A 252 20.87 10.45 7.35
CA ARG A 252 19.94 11.47 7.83
C ARG A 252 20.58 12.86 7.83
N ASN A 253 21.85 12.95 8.21
CA ASN A 253 22.56 14.24 8.28
C ASN A 253 22.68 14.92 6.90
N ILE A 254 22.58 14.15 5.80
CA ILE A 254 22.49 14.72 4.43
C ILE A 254 21.20 15.55 4.28
N ALA A 255 20.13 15.16 4.93
CA ALA A 255 18.86 15.91 4.90
C ALA A 255 18.92 17.25 5.65
N ASP A 256 19.93 17.48 6.48
CA ASP A 256 20.19 18.79 7.12
C ASP A 256 20.85 19.78 6.17
N ALA A 257 21.35 19.33 5.00
CA ALA A 257 21.93 20.22 4.00
C ALA A 257 20.88 21.19 3.45
N HIS A 258 21.29 22.42 3.19
CA HIS A 258 20.40 23.41 2.58
C HIS A 258 20.29 23.28 1.07
N ARG A 259 21.31 22.71 0.42
CA ARG A 259 21.38 22.55 -1.04
C ARG A 259 22.26 21.37 -1.44
N GLY A 260 22.08 20.91 -2.64
CA GLY A 260 22.87 19.87 -3.31
C GLY A 260 22.03 18.66 -3.67
N LEU A 261 22.65 17.73 -4.38
CA LEU A 261 22.00 16.53 -4.93
C LEU A 261 22.27 15.31 -4.05
N PHE A 262 21.25 14.62 -3.64
CA PHE A 262 21.32 13.32 -2.97
C PHE A 262 20.66 12.25 -3.85
N LEU A 263 21.34 11.13 -4.04
CA LEU A 263 20.90 10.02 -4.87
C LEU A 263 20.70 8.76 -4.04
N MET A 264 19.48 8.24 -4.04
CA MET A 264 19.13 6.98 -3.44
C MET A 264 19.03 5.89 -4.51
N CYS A 265 19.86 4.84 -4.42
CA CYS A 265 20.06 3.87 -5.48
C CYS A 265 19.78 2.43 -5.01
N GLY A 266 19.58 1.54 -5.98
CA GLY A 266 19.33 0.11 -5.74
C GLY A 266 18.23 -0.44 -6.63
N ILE A 267 18.08 -1.76 -6.62
CA ILE A 267 17.06 -2.45 -7.41
C ILE A 267 15.63 -2.13 -6.92
N THR A 268 14.63 -2.50 -7.71
CA THR A 268 13.22 -2.43 -7.29
C THR A 268 13.01 -3.29 -6.03
N GLY A 269 12.29 -2.74 -5.05
CA GLY A 269 12.03 -3.42 -3.79
C GLY A 269 13.18 -3.35 -2.76
N SER A 270 14.24 -2.61 -3.02
CA SER A 270 15.35 -2.42 -2.06
C SER A 270 15.04 -1.42 -0.93
N GLY A 271 13.85 -0.81 -0.90
CA GLY A 271 13.42 0.12 0.15
C GLY A 271 13.81 1.59 -0.07
N LYS A 272 14.21 1.99 -1.29
CA LYS A 272 14.56 3.38 -1.64
C LYS A 272 13.50 4.40 -1.24
N SER A 273 12.26 4.16 -1.67
CA SER A 273 11.14 5.07 -1.43
C SER A 273 10.86 5.24 0.06
N THR A 274 10.95 4.15 0.84
CA THR A 274 10.78 4.21 2.31
C THR A 274 11.86 5.07 2.96
N THR A 275 13.12 4.91 2.54
CA THR A 275 14.23 5.71 3.07
C THR A 275 14.11 7.18 2.69
N LEU A 276 13.80 7.47 1.43
CA LEU A 276 13.56 8.85 0.96
C LEU A 276 12.35 9.48 1.64
N ALA A 277 11.26 8.72 1.79
CA ALA A 277 10.09 9.22 2.49
C ALA A 277 10.42 9.62 3.95
N SER A 278 11.21 8.80 4.64
CA SER A 278 11.67 9.11 6.00
C SER A 278 12.58 10.34 6.04
N MET A 279 13.44 10.54 5.03
CA MET A 279 14.30 11.73 4.92
C MET A 279 13.47 12.99 4.66
N VAL A 280 12.49 12.92 3.75
CA VAL A 280 11.57 14.04 3.47
C VAL A 280 10.74 14.38 4.72
N ASP A 281 10.21 13.38 5.41
CA ASP A 281 9.44 13.59 6.63
C ASP A 281 10.29 14.15 7.79
N TYR A 282 11.57 13.76 7.86
CA TYR A 282 12.53 14.37 8.78
C TYR A 282 12.68 15.86 8.51
N VAL A 283 12.89 16.27 7.24
CA VAL A 283 12.94 17.69 6.85
C VAL A 283 11.64 18.40 7.21
N ASN A 284 10.50 17.82 6.83
CA ASN A 284 9.15 18.32 7.09
C ASN A 284 8.91 18.59 8.60
N SER A 285 9.48 17.74 9.46
CA SER A 285 9.36 17.85 10.91
C SER A 285 10.31 18.86 11.54
N LYS A 286 11.42 19.20 10.89
CA LYS A 286 12.52 20.00 11.44
C LYS A 286 12.57 21.43 10.90
N ARG A 287 12.29 21.62 9.63
CA ARG A 287 12.52 22.88 8.90
C ARG A 287 11.20 23.56 8.54
N HIS A 288 11.21 24.89 8.51
CA HIS A 288 10.19 25.68 7.85
C HIS A 288 10.60 25.82 6.38
N ALA A 289 10.09 24.96 5.53
CA ALA A 289 10.51 24.82 4.14
C ALA A 289 9.32 24.55 3.23
N HIS A 290 9.45 24.85 1.94
CA HIS A 290 8.55 24.36 0.92
C HIS A 290 9.18 23.13 0.27
N ILE A 291 8.56 21.97 0.45
CA ILE A 291 8.98 20.69 -0.12
C ILE A 291 8.08 20.39 -1.30
N ILE A 292 8.67 20.21 -2.48
CA ILE A 292 7.93 19.77 -3.68
C ILE A 292 8.36 18.35 -4.02
N THR A 293 7.39 17.44 -4.21
CA THR A 293 7.66 16.10 -4.71
C THR A 293 7.07 15.92 -6.10
N ILE A 294 7.80 15.20 -6.97
CA ILE A 294 7.39 14.85 -8.32
C ILE A 294 7.57 13.34 -8.44
N GLU A 295 6.48 12.58 -8.52
CA GLU A 295 6.49 11.12 -8.35
C GLU A 295 5.66 10.42 -9.44
N ASP A 296 5.92 9.13 -9.69
CA ASP A 296 5.20 8.29 -10.66
C ASP A 296 5.11 6.83 -10.20
N PRO A 297 4.03 6.50 -9.48
CA PRO A 297 3.10 7.35 -8.77
C PRO A 297 3.60 7.75 -7.36
N ILE A 298 2.82 8.57 -6.63
CA ILE A 298 3.08 8.88 -5.22
C ILE A 298 3.01 7.58 -4.38
N GLU A 299 4.06 7.31 -3.59
CA GLU A 299 4.16 6.11 -2.74
C GLU A 299 3.90 6.38 -1.25
N TYR A 300 4.04 7.62 -0.81
CA TYR A 300 3.74 8.08 0.55
C TYR A 300 3.01 9.41 0.50
N VAL A 301 2.04 9.62 1.37
CA VAL A 301 1.36 10.90 1.49
C VAL A 301 1.90 11.63 2.71
N TYR A 302 2.35 12.87 2.52
CA TYR A 302 2.88 13.69 3.62
C TYR A 302 1.81 14.64 4.13
N ARG A 303 1.71 14.76 5.45
CA ARG A 303 0.96 15.84 6.10
C ARG A 303 1.90 17.00 6.35
N ASP A 304 1.43 18.22 6.17
CA ASP A 304 2.19 19.41 6.53
C ASP A 304 2.49 19.39 8.03
N LYS A 305 3.77 19.62 8.40
CA LYS A 305 4.24 19.72 9.79
C LYS A 305 4.82 21.11 10.02
N LYS A 306 6.16 21.25 10.02
CA LYS A 306 6.81 22.58 10.01
C LYS A 306 6.98 23.10 8.58
N SER A 307 7.09 22.22 7.61
CA SER A 307 7.12 22.56 6.20
C SER A 307 5.73 22.44 5.58
N ILE A 308 5.55 23.03 4.40
CA ILE A 308 4.45 22.73 3.49
C ILE A 308 4.94 21.74 2.43
N VAL A 309 4.12 20.76 2.08
CA VAL A 309 4.50 19.70 1.14
C VAL A 309 3.54 19.70 -0.05
N SER A 310 4.08 19.99 -1.23
CA SER A 310 3.34 19.97 -2.49
C SER A 310 3.72 18.73 -3.28
N GLN A 311 2.84 17.70 -3.29
CA GLN A 311 3.06 16.45 -4.02
C GLN A 311 2.41 16.50 -5.39
N ARG A 312 3.16 16.15 -6.44
CA ARG A 312 2.71 16.19 -7.84
C ARG A 312 2.96 14.84 -8.50
N GLN A 313 1.92 14.21 -9.02
CA GLN A 313 2.01 12.94 -9.74
C GLN A 313 2.16 13.14 -11.24
N VAL A 314 3.14 12.48 -11.85
CA VAL A 314 3.29 12.43 -13.31
C VAL A 314 2.09 11.69 -13.93
N GLY A 315 1.59 12.22 -15.04
CA GLY A 315 0.40 11.70 -15.72
C GLY A 315 -0.94 12.19 -15.14
N ARG A 316 -0.93 12.90 -13.98
CA ARG A 316 -2.11 13.49 -13.36
C ARG A 316 -1.95 15.00 -13.14
N ASP A 317 -0.97 15.39 -12.33
CA ASP A 317 -0.73 16.79 -11.94
C ASP A 317 0.30 17.46 -12.84
N THR A 318 1.07 16.66 -13.57
CA THR A 318 2.09 17.10 -14.53
C THR A 318 2.28 16.04 -15.62
N PHE A 319 2.77 16.45 -16.78
CA PHE A 319 2.97 15.52 -17.90
C PHE A 319 4.30 14.77 -17.89
N ALA A 320 5.34 15.35 -17.26
CA ALA A 320 6.68 14.76 -17.24
C ALA A 320 7.51 15.31 -16.06
N TYR A 321 8.48 14.52 -15.60
CA TYR A 321 9.43 14.91 -14.55
C TYR A 321 10.17 16.21 -14.86
N ALA A 322 10.76 16.33 -16.05
CA ALA A 322 11.53 17.50 -16.45
C ALA A 322 10.67 18.77 -16.49
N ASN A 323 9.41 18.69 -16.93
CA ASN A 323 8.49 19.83 -16.97
C ASN A 323 8.11 20.28 -15.56
N ALA A 324 7.76 19.33 -14.71
CA ALA A 324 7.42 19.61 -13.33
C ALA A 324 8.59 20.22 -12.57
N LEU A 325 9.80 19.67 -12.73
CA LEU A 325 10.99 20.16 -12.08
C LEU A 325 11.36 21.60 -12.52
N ARG A 326 11.31 21.90 -13.82
CA ARG A 326 11.49 23.28 -14.32
C ARG A 326 10.41 24.23 -13.80
N GLY A 327 9.17 23.74 -13.65
CA GLY A 327 8.07 24.52 -13.06
C GLY A 327 8.31 24.82 -11.60
N SER A 328 8.70 23.81 -10.82
CA SER A 328 8.90 23.92 -9.39
C SER A 328 9.94 24.95 -8.97
N LEU A 329 10.97 25.18 -9.79
CA LEU A 329 11.97 26.24 -9.54
C LEU A 329 11.38 27.67 -9.50
N ARG A 330 10.13 27.88 -9.90
CA ARG A 330 9.40 29.16 -9.81
C ARG A 330 8.33 29.16 -8.71
N GLU A 331 8.26 28.08 -7.96
CA GLU A 331 7.28 27.86 -6.90
C GLU A 331 7.90 28.04 -5.50
N ASP A 332 9.08 28.68 -5.43
CA ASP A 332 9.88 28.94 -4.19
C ASP A 332 10.15 27.68 -3.36
N PRO A 333 10.74 26.62 -3.94
CA PRO A 333 11.03 25.39 -3.21
C PRO A 333 12.35 25.50 -2.44
N ASP A 334 12.43 24.93 -1.26
CA ASP A 334 13.67 24.67 -0.55
C ASP A 334 14.20 23.26 -0.82
N VAL A 335 13.26 22.29 -0.93
CA VAL A 335 13.55 20.87 -1.11
C VAL A 335 12.71 20.32 -2.26
N ILE A 336 13.35 19.58 -3.13
CA ILE A 336 12.68 18.94 -4.27
C ILE A 336 12.98 17.45 -4.25
N LEU A 337 11.94 16.61 -4.23
CA LEU A 337 12.05 15.17 -4.49
C LEU A 337 11.66 14.89 -5.95
N VAL A 338 12.59 14.36 -6.72
CA VAL A 338 12.33 13.81 -8.06
C VAL A 338 12.33 12.29 -7.94
N GLY A 339 11.18 11.67 -8.10
CA GLY A 339 10.97 10.24 -7.85
C GLY A 339 12.04 9.37 -8.51
N GLU A 340 12.38 9.65 -9.77
CA GLU A 340 13.51 9.02 -10.46
C GLU A 340 14.03 9.87 -11.62
N MET A 341 15.30 9.66 -11.95
CA MET A 341 15.96 10.27 -13.10
C MET A 341 16.19 9.21 -14.19
N ARG A 342 15.36 9.25 -15.24
CA ARG A 342 15.40 8.28 -16.36
C ARG A 342 15.97 8.85 -17.65
N ASP A 343 16.09 10.16 -17.76
CA ASP A 343 16.46 10.86 -18.98
C ASP A 343 17.41 12.03 -18.71
N MET A 344 18.09 12.46 -19.76
CA MET A 344 19.07 13.55 -19.73
C MET A 344 18.47 14.87 -19.24
N GLU A 345 17.24 15.20 -19.66
CA GLU A 345 16.62 16.48 -19.31
C GLU A 345 16.29 16.56 -17.82
N THR A 346 15.77 15.48 -17.25
CA THR A 346 15.48 15.38 -15.82
C THR A 346 16.75 15.47 -14.99
N ILE A 347 17.84 14.76 -15.40
CA ILE A 347 19.13 14.81 -14.70
C ILE A 347 19.70 16.22 -14.74
N ARG A 348 19.74 16.86 -15.91
CA ARG A 348 20.24 18.24 -16.07
C ARG A 348 19.49 19.21 -15.17
N ALA A 349 18.17 19.14 -15.16
CA ALA A 349 17.34 20.01 -14.34
C ALA A 349 17.56 19.76 -12.83
N ALA A 350 17.76 18.51 -12.41
CA ALA A 350 18.02 18.16 -11.00
C ALA A 350 19.40 18.67 -10.54
N VAL A 351 20.44 18.48 -11.36
CA VAL A 351 21.79 18.99 -11.06
C VAL A 351 21.79 20.52 -10.99
N SER A 352 21.18 21.19 -11.97
CA SER A 352 21.03 22.66 -11.99
C SER A 352 20.25 23.19 -10.78
N ALA A 353 19.19 22.54 -10.36
CA ALA A 353 18.44 22.90 -9.16
C ALA A 353 19.31 22.80 -7.91
N ALA A 354 20.10 21.72 -7.80
CA ALA A 354 21.00 21.49 -6.69
C ALA A 354 22.14 22.52 -6.61
N GLU A 355 22.64 23.00 -7.75
CA GLU A 355 23.66 24.08 -7.82
C GLU A 355 23.07 25.45 -7.44
N THR A 356 21.83 25.72 -7.89
CA THR A 356 21.19 27.02 -7.68
C THR A 356 20.57 27.22 -6.30
N GLY A 357 20.80 26.30 -5.37
CA GLY A 357 20.47 26.53 -3.96
C GLY A 357 19.48 25.58 -3.33
N HIS A 358 18.93 24.60 -4.09
CA HIS A 358 17.89 23.68 -3.61
C HIS A 358 18.50 22.35 -3.13
N LEU A 359 17.89 21.74 -2.12
CA LEU A 359 18.19 20.36 -1.74
C LEU A 359 17.36 19.42 -2.61
N VAL A 360 18.02 18.65 -3.48
CA VAL A 360 17.37 17.75 -4.41
C VAL A 360 17.59 16.31 -4.00
N PHE A 361 16.51 15.57 -3.79
CA PHE A 361 16.49 14.12 -3.61
C PHE A 361 16.04 13.44 -4.89
N SER A 362 16.71 12.36 -5.29
CA SER A 362 16.25 11.56 -6.42
C SER A 362 16.70 10.10 -6.33
N THR A 363 16.17 9.26 -7.25
CA THR A 363 16.57 7.85 -7.33
C THR A 363 17.18 7.47 -8.67
N LEU A 364 18.01 6.42 -8.60
CA LEU A 364 18.51 5.68 -9.76
C LEU A 364 18.47 4.17 -9.49
N HIS A 365 18.51 3.36 -10.54
CA HIS A 365 18.49 1.90 -10.45
C HIS A 365 19.89 1.26 -10.57
N THR A 366 20.91 1.96 -10.13
CA THR A 366 22.29 1.48 -10.06
C THR A 366 22.52 0.70 -8.77
N MET A 367 23.54 -0.15 -8.79
CA MET A 367 23.83 -1.07 -7.68
C MET A 367 24.93 -0.57 -6.74
N THR A 368 25.83 0.30 -7.22
CA THR A 368 26.93 0.88 -6.45
C THR A 368 26.99 2.40 -6.62
N ALA A 369 27.66 3.09 -5.70
CA ALA A 369 27.84 4.53 -5.78
C ALA A 369 28.73 4.93 -6.99
N VAL A 370 29.73 4.13 -7.31
CA VAL A 370 30.57 4.32 -8.49
C VAL A 370 29.76 4.19 -9.78
N ASP A 371 28.97 3.13 -9.90
CA ASP A 371 28.06 2.94 -11.05
C ASP A 371 27.06 4.10 -11.16
N THR A 372 26.64 4.67 -10.03
CA THR A 372 25.70 5.81 -10.01
C THR A 372 26.33 7.04 -10.67
N VAL A 373 27.55 7.41 -10.29
CA VAL A 373 28.27 8.54 -10.89
C VAL A 373 28.49 8.31 -12.38
N ASN A 374 28.96 7.13 -12.76
CA ASN A 374 29.16 6.75 -14.16
C ASN A 374 27.82 6.77 -14.94
N ARG A 375 26.74 6.31 -14.34
CA ARG A 375 25.42 6.28 -14.97
C ARG A 375 24.89 7.67 -15.25
N VAL A 376 24.99 8.60 -14.29
CA VAL A 376 24.62 10.01 -14.51
C VAL A 376 25.34 10.58 -15.72
N MET A 377 26.66 10.41 -15.80
CA MET A 377 27.43 10.91 -16.93
C MET A 377 27.10 10.23 -18.26
N SER A 378 26.71 8.95 -18.24
CA SER A 378 26.39 8.18 -19.45
C SER A 378 25.15 8.67 -20.20
N TYR A 379 24.24 9.40 -19.54
CA TYR A 379 23.10 10.01 -20.21
C TYR A 379 23.46 11.16 -21.14
N PHE A 380 24.67 11.72 -21.02
CA PHE A 380 25.11 12.91 -21.77
C PHE A 380 25.99 12.55 -22.94
N PRO A 381 25.88 13.30 -24.06
CA PRO A 381 26.85 13.22 -25.17
C PRO A 381 28.27 13.50 -24.68
N GLN A 382 29.24 12.93 -25.35
CA GLN A 382 30.67 13.08 -24.98
C GLN A 382 31.10 14.54 -24.79
N ALA A 383 30.60 15.44 -25.66
CA ALA A 383 30.95 16.87 -25.62
C ALA A 383 30.42 17.60 -24.35
N GLU A 384 29.44 17.04 -23.67
CA GLU A 384 28.83 17.66 -22.49
C GLU A 384 29.27 16.99 -21.17
N ARG A 385 29.97 15.84 -21.24
CA ARG A 385 30.35 15.07 -20.05
C ARG A 385 31.28 15.81 -19.10
N ASP A 386 32.17 16.63 -19.60
CA ASP A 386 33.07 17.39 -18.76
C ASP A 386 32.35 18.47 -17.96
N LEU A 387 31.37 19.13 -18.59
CA LEU A 387 30.52 20.10 -17.89
C LEU A 387 29.69 19.44 -16.80
N ILE A 388 28.92 18.39 -17.13
CA ILE A 388 28.05 17.72 -16.15
C ILE A 388 28.90 17.07 -15.02
N ARG A 389 30.13 16.61 -15.31
CA ARG A 389 31.05 16.10 -14.31
C ARG A 389 31.45 17.18 -13.30
N GLN A 390 31.74 18.39 -13.76
CA GLN A 390 32.01 19.53 -12.90
C GLN A 390 30.80 19.91 -12.05
N GLU A 391 29.65 20.08 -12.68
CA GLU A 391 28.40 20.39 -12.00
C GLU A 391 28.05 19.34 -10.93
N LEU A 392 28.17 18.05 -11.27
CA LEU A 392 27.95 16.94 -10.33
C LEU A 392 28.94 16.94 -9.16
N ALA A 393 30.24 17.18 -9.43
CA ALA A 393 31.28 17.22 -8.41
C ALA A 393 31.02 18.28 -7.33
N TYR A 394 30.43 19.42 -7.71
CA TYR A 394 30.11 20.50 -6.77
C TYR A 394 28.72 20.38 -6.13
N SER A 395 27.76 19.80 -6.84
CA SER A 395 26.38 19.66 -6.35
C SER A 395 26.16 18.41 -5.50
N LEU A 396 26.88 17.31 -5.75
CA LEU A 396 26.65 16.02 -5.09
C LEU A 396 26.88 16.12 -3.56
N ARG A 397 25.88 15.72 -2.78
CA ARG A 397 25.95 15.60 -1.31
C ARG A 397 26.19 14.17 -0.88
N GLY A 398 25.57 13.22 -1.57
CA GLY A 398 25.75 11.82 -1.26
C GLY A 398 25.08 10.90 -2.25
N VAL A 399 25.58 9.69 -2.30
CA VAL A 399 24.94 8.54 -2.96
C VAL A 399 24.79 7.45 -1.92
N VAL A 400 23.58 6.93 -1.78
CA VAL A 400 23.32 5.76 -0.93
C VAL A 400 22.73 4.66 -1.81
N CYS A 401 23.43 3.55 -1.89
CA CYS A 401 22.94 2.35 -2.54
C CYS A 401 22.40 1.40 -1.46
N GLN A 402 21.22 0.82 -1.67
CA GLN A 402 20.51 0.04 -0.66
C GLN A 402 20.09 -1.33 -1.17
N ARG A 403 20.26 -2.33 -0.32
CA ARG A 403 19.74 -3.71 -0.42
C ARG A 403 18.94 -4.03 0.81
N LEU A 404 17.98 -4.95 0.73
CA LEU A 404 17.23 -5.45 1.88
C LEU A 404 17.63 -6.90 2.16
N LEU A 405 18.09 -7.16 3.37
CA LEU A 405 18.45 -8.48 3.88
C LEU A 405 17.34 -9.04 4.79
N LYS A 406 17.25 -10.36 4.90
CA LYS A 406 16.36 -11.00 5.85
C LYS A 406 16.89 -10.81 7.26
N ARG A 407 16.06 -10.24 8.13
CA ARG A 407 16.41 -10.03 9.53
C ARG A 407 16.17 -11.31 10.34
N LYS A 408 17.07 -11.64 11.26
CA LYS A 408 16.82 -12.68 12.28
C LYS A 408 15.62 -12.27 13.13
N GLY A 409 14.67 -13.18 13.28
CA GLY A 409 13.42 -12.89 14.02
C GLY A 409 12.29 -12.35 13.15
N GLY A 410 12.50 -12.26 11.83
CA GLY A 410 11.49 -11.85 10.85
C GLY A 410 11.65 -10.43 10.34
N GLY A 411 10.99 -10.12 9.22
CA GLY A 411 11.10 -8.85 8.52
C GLY A 411 12.40 -8.69 7.72
N ARG A 412 12.69 -7.44 7.33
CA ARG A 412 13.85 -7.07 6.50
C ARG A 412 14.63 -5.95 7.15
N ILE A 413 15.91 -5.85 6.84
CA ILE A 413 16.81 -4.80 7.33
C ILE A 413 17.62 -4.24 6.17
N PRO A 414 17.81 -2.91 6.07
CA PRO A 414 18.65 -2.31 5.03
C PRO A 414 20.12 -2.62 5.23
N CYS A 415 20.80 -2.98 4.14
CA CYS A 415 22.24 -2.94 4.02
C CYS A 415 22.58 -1.85 2.99
N VAL A 416 23.48 -0.94 3.32
CA VAL A 416 23.75 0.25 2.49
C VAL A 416 25.24 0.42 2.19
N GLU A 417 25.50 0.97 1.00
CA GLU A 417 26.78 1.59 0.64
C GLU A 417 26.58 3.10 0.63
N ILE A 418 27.49 3.85 1.22
CA ILE A 418 27.37 5.30 1.42
C ILE A 418 28.59 6.01 0.87
N LEU A 419 28.40 6.91 -0.10
CA LEU A 419 29.37 7.86 -0.61
C LEU A 419 28.96 9.28 -0.20
N LEU A 420 29.86 10.04 0.44
CA LEU A 420 29.65 11.44 0.82
C LEU A 420 30.31 12.37 -0.19
N GLY A 421 29.50 12.92 -1.11
CA GLY A 421 29.97 13.78 -2.20
C GLY A 421 30.57 15.13 -1.75
N GLY A 422 30.20 15.62 -0.55
CA GLY A 422 30.70 16.88 -0.01
C GLY A 422 32.18 16.87 0.41
N LYS A 423 32.81 15.69 0.44
CA LYS A 423 34.25 15.58 0.83
C LYS A 423 35.19 15.96 -0.32
N PRO A 424 36.26 16.74 -0.06
CA PRO A 424 37.19 17.19 -1.09
C PRO A 424 37.76 16.04 -1.95
N ILE A 425 38.17 14.94 -1.31
CA ILE A 425 38.73 13.78 -2.00
C ILE A 425 37.77 13.12 -2.99
N VAL A 426 36.46 13.08 -2.67
CA VAL A 426 35.44 12.57 -3.57
C VAL A 426 35.19 13.53 -4.73
N ARG A 427 35.07 14.82 -4.42
CA ARG A 427 34.92 15.87 -5.43
C ARG A 427 36.06 15.86 -6.43
N ASP A 428 37.31 15.81 -5.93
CA ASP A 428 38.51 15.86 -6.77
C ASP A 428 38.59 14.60 -7.66
N ALA A 429 38.28 13.40 -7.13
CA ALA A 429 38.21 12.18 -7.92
C ALA A 429 37.15 12.26 -9.03
N ILE A 430 35.98 12.88 -8.76
CA ILE A 430 34.96 13.10 -9.80
C ILE A 430 35.45 14.11 -10.84
N LEU A 431 36.05 15.25 -10.43
CA LEU A 431 36.57 16.27 -11.33
C LEU A 431 37.63 15.74 -12.28
N GLU A 432 38.54 14.90 -11.76
CA GLU A 432 39.63 14.29 -12.53
C GLU A 432 39.16 13.13 -13.41
N GLY A 433 37.90 12.66 -13.22
CA GLY A 433 37.37 11.52 -13.95
C GLY A 433 37.85 10.16 -13.43
N GLU A 434 38.50 10.16 -12.28
CA GLU A 434 39.05 8.95 -11.63
C GLU A 434 37.97 8.24 -10.76
N ILE A 435 36.82 7.96 -11.37
CA ILE A 435 35.65 7.49 -10.66
C ILE A 435 35.88 6.16 -9.93
N ASP A 436 36.73 5.29 -10.47
CA ASP A 436 37.05 3.99 -9.84
C ASP A 436 37.80 4.16 -8.50
N LYS A 437 38.48 5.29 -8.25
CA LYS A 437 39.07 5.60 -6.94
C LYS A 437 38.03 5.71 -5.83
N LEU A 438 36.78 6.00 -6.17
CA LEU A 438 35.71 6.13 -5.18
C LEU A 438 35.50 4.85 -4.38
N TYR A 439 35.74 3.66 -4.94
CA TYR A 439 35.69 2.40 -4.19
C TYR A 439 36.64 2.40 -3.00
N SER A 440 37.92 2.74 -3.26
CA SER A 440 38.93 2.80 -2.22
C SER A 440 38.67 3.92 -1.22
N ILE A 441 38.13 5.05 -1.67
CA ILE A 441 37.78 6.17 -0.80
C ILE A 441 36.68 5.77 0.17
N ILE A 442 35.60 5.07 -0.30
CA ILE A 442 34.50 4.57 0.52
C ILE A 442 35.03 3.60 1.59
N GLU A 443 35.97 2.69 1.23
CA GLU A 443 36.48 1.69 2.17
C GLU A 443 37.33 2.28 3.30
N VAL A 444 37.97 3.40 3.09
CA VAL A 444 38.95 3.98 4.04
C VAL A 444 38.36 5.09 4.89
N ASP A 445 37.39 5.81 4.38
CA ASP A 445 36.77 6.93 5.09
C ASP A 445 35.87 6.42 6.22
N SER A 446 35.98 7.05 7.40
CA SER A 446 35.28 6.61 8.63
C SER A 446 33.78 6.91 8.63
N GLU A 447 33.31 7.85 7.82
CA GLU A 447 31.90 8.24 7.74
C GLU A 447 31.19 7.60 6.54
N MET A 448 31.96 7.13 5.55
CA MET A 448 31.46 6.36 4.43
C MET A 448 31.42 4.87 4.76
N LYS A 449 30.76 4.09 3.94
CA LYS A 449 30.58 2.66 4.21
C LYS A 449 30.38 1.89 2.92
N SER A 450 31.13 0.80 2.72
CA SER A 450 30.85 -0.16 1.65
C SER A 450 29.77 -1.15 2.06
N PHE A 451 29.16 -1.85 1.10
CA PHE A 451 28.25 -2.94 1.40
C PHE A 451 28.90 -4.01 2.28
N ASP A 452 30.14 -4.36 2.00
CA ASP A 452 30.88 -5.38 2.73
C ASP A 452 31.05 -5.00 4.21
N GLN A 453 31.42 -3.74 4.47
CA GLN A 453 31.57 -3.22 5.84
C GLN A 453 30.21 -3.22 6.59
N HIS A 454 29.14 -2.74 5.95
CA HIS A 454 27.84 -2.68 6.59
C HIS A 454 27.25 -4.07 6.81
N ALA A 455 27.41 -4.99 5.87
CA ALA A 455 26.96 -6.38 6.02
C ALA A 455 27.64 -7.08 7.19
N VAL A 456 28.97 -6.88 7.35
CA VAL A 456 29.74 -7.39 8.50
C VAL A 456 29.22 -6.81 9.82
N GLU A 457 28.96 -5.51 9.88
CA GLU A 457 28.40 -4.87 11.08
C GLU A 457 27.03 -5.45 11.46
N LEU A 458 26.12 -5.60 10.49
CA LEU A 458 24.80 -6.21 10.73
C LEU A 458 24.91 -7.66 11.23
N TYR A 459 25.88 -8.42 10.71
CA TYR A 459 26.17 -9.76 11.17
C TYR A 459 26.74 -9.77 12.61
N GLN A 460 27.71 -8.92 12.90
CA GLN A 460 28.32 -8.79 14.24
C GLN A 460 27.33 -8.33 15.30
N GLN A 461 26.35 -7.50 14.92
CA GLN A 461 25.25 -7.11 15.78
C GLN A 461 24.18 -8.22 15.95
N GLY A 462 24.34 -9.37 15.26
CA GLY A 462 23.43 -10.50 15.35
C GLY A 462 22.08 -10.28 14.62
N LEU A 463 21.97 -9.24 13.79
CA LEU A 463 20.72 -8.85 13.11
C LEU A 463 20.42 -9.70 11.87
N VAL A 464 21.47 -10.23 11.22
CA VAL A 464 21.36 -11.10 10.03
C VAL A 464 22.17 -12.39 10.20
N THR A 465 21.91 -13.41 9.40
CA THR A 465 22.77 -14.61 9.36
C THR A 465 24.04 -14.34 8.55
N LYS A 466 25.04 -15.24 8.64
CA LYS A 466 26.26 -15.15 7.85
C LYS A 466 25.94 -15.19 6.35
N GLU A 467 25.07 -16.11 5.96
CA GLU A 467 24.65 -16.31 4.57
C GLU A 467 24.00 -15.05 3.99
N GLU A 468 23.13 -14.40 4.76
CA GLU A 468 22.49 -13.14 4.36
C GLU A 468 23.52 -12.00 4.26
N ALA A 469 24.46 -11.90 5.20
CA ALA A 469 25.51 -10.90 5.16
C ALA A 469 26.43 -11.09 3.93
N VAL A 470 26.88 -12.31 3.67
CA VAL A 470 27.70 -12.65 2.50
C VAL A 470 26.96 -12.33 1.19
N SER A 471 25.65 -12.57 1.12
CA SER A 471 24.84 -12.23 -0.07
C SER A 471 24.83 -10.74 -0.42
N ALA A 472 25.08 -9.87 0.54
CA ALA A 472 25.18 -8.43 0.35
C ALA A 472 26.60 -7.95 0.04
N CYS A 473 27.61 -8.77 0.25
CA CYS A 473 28.99 -8.44 -0.03
C CYS A 473 29.32 -8.58 -1.52
N SER A 474 30.42 -7.97 -1.93
CA SER A 474 30.97 -8.09 -3.29
C SER A 474 31.40 -9.53 -3.58
N ASN A 475 31.96 -10.21 -2.55
CA ASN A 475 32.32 -11.62 -2.55
C ASN A 475 32.54 -12.12 -1.09
N GLU A 476 32.63 -13.45 -0.94
CA GLU A 476 32.86 -14.06 0.36
C GLU A 476 34.27 -13.73 0.95
N GLU A 477 35.28 -13.58 0.10
CA GLU A 477 36.63 -13.20 0.52
C GLU A 477 36.65 -11.79 1.14
N GLY A 478 35.86 -10.85 0.60
CA GLY A 478 35.69 -9.51 1.15
C GLY A 478 35.11 -9.55 2.58
N PHE A 479 34.08 -10.37 2.77
CA PHE A 479 33.48 -10.59 4.09
C PHE A 479 34.48 -11.17 5.09
N GLU A 480 35.18 -12.26 4.74
CA GLU A 480 36.16 -12.90 5.61
C GLU A 480 37.36 -11.97 5.90
N ARG A 481 37.82 -11.20 4.93
CA ARG A 481 38.88 -10.22 5.10
C ARG A 481 38.53 -9.18 6.16
N ILE A 482 37.33 -8.61 6.10
CA ILE A 482 36.89 -7.59 7.05
C ILE A 482 36.72 -8.18 8.45
N ILE A 483 36.11 -9.37 8.59
CA ILE A 483 35.96 -10.05 9.88
C ILE A 483 37.32 -10.33 10.53
N SER A 484 38.34 -10.70 9.72
CA SER A 484 39.69 -10.94 10.18
C SER A 484 40.47 -9.65 10.51
N GLY A 485 39.85 -8.48 10.36
CA GLY A 485 40.48 -7.18 10.63
C GLY A 485 41.52 -6.73 9.61
N ILE A 486 41.58 -7.36 8.44
CA ILE A 486 42.51 -7.04 7.37
C ILE A 486 41.94 -5.84 6.59
N LYS A 487 42.55 -4.65 6.78
CA LYS A 487 42.22 -3.46 5.99
C LYS A 487 42.97 -3.51 4.65
N SER A 488 42.31 -3.05 3.58
CA SER A 488 42.92 -2.98 2.25
C SER A 488 44.17 -2.10 2.28
N SER A 489 45.27 -2.64 1.75
CA SER A 489 46.57 -1.94 1.74
C SER A 489 46.65 -0.77 0.73
N GLU A 490 45.73 -0.74 -0.23
CA GLU A 490 45.72 0.28 -1.29
C GLU A 490 45.15 1.63 -0.81
N GLY A 491 44.12 1.62 0.07
CA GLY A 491 43.51 2.84 0.60
C GLY A 491 44.46 3.70 1.46
N ARG A 492 45.48 3.11 2.09
CA ARG A 492 46.47 3.86 2.88
C ARG A 492 47.37 4.77 2.06
N LYS A 493 47.51 4.53 0.74
CA LYS A 493 48.34 5.37 -0.16
C LYS A 493 47.59 6.61 -0.65
N LEU A 494 46.27 6.62 -0.62
CA LEU A 494 45.43 7.71 -1.13
C LEU A 494 45.21 8.83 -0.10
N LEU A 495 45.40 8.56 1.20
CA LEU A 495 45.24 9.54 2.29
C LEU A 495 46.54 10.21 2.72
N LYS A 496 47.64 10.00 2.00
CA LYS A 496 48.91 10.77 2.13
C LYS A 496 49.06 11.72 0.97
#